data_9778d1639b8053eaca951d04ae271dd1
#
_entry.id   9778d1639b8053eaca951d04ae271dd1
#
_cell.length_a   1.000
_cell.length_b   1.000
_cell.length_c   1.000
_cell.angle_alpha   90.00
_cell.angle_beta   90.00
_cell.angle_gamma   90.00
#
_symmetry.space_group_name_H-M   'P 1'
#
loop_
_entity.id
_entity.type
_entity.pdbx_description
1 polymer ?
#
loop_
_entity_poly.entity_id
_entity_poly.type
_entity_poly.pdbx_seq_one_letter_code
_entity_poly.pdbx_strand_id
1 'polypeptide(L)'
;MAKTNLNDFDKIIVLDFGSQYNQLITRRIRDFGIYSELLPHDLSIEKIKEMAPKGIIFSGGPNSVYDKGALKVDPEIFELGIPILGICYGMQLMSYDLGGKVEKADNSEYGRADIEVTDPNAVLFEGLPREQYVWMSHGDLVTKAPEGFTITAKSKNCPISAIANDEKKFYGIQFHAEVRNSEYGLDILKNFAFKVCGAKANWTMDDFIEMQVDEIRKKVGDKKVILGLSGGVDSSVTATLLHKAIGYQLTAIFVDHGMLRKDEGDQVMQALNKDLGVNIIRVNAQERFLNKLKGVTDPEQKRKIIGKEFIEVFNEEAKKLKDVDFLAQGTLYTDVIESGTNTAQTIKSHHNVGGLPEDMHFELIEPLRKLFKDEVRELGEKLGIPHDLVWRQPFPGPGLGIRVIGEVTEDKLKIVRESDAILREEIKNASLQEDIWQYFTVLPGIRSVGVMGDGRTYDYTIGIRAVTSIDGMTADFAQISWDVLSKISTRIVDECDHINRVVYDITSKPPSTIEWE
;
A
#
# COMPACT_ATOMS: atom_id res chain seq x y z
N MET A 1 -26.06 1.73 16.79
CA MET A 1 -26.71 2.17 15.52
C MET A 1 -25.76 1.76 14.42
N ALA A 2 -26.25 1.16 13.34
CA ALA A 2 -25.42 0.83 12.19
C ALA A 2 -24.83 2.13 11.60
N LYS A 3 -23.54 2.11 11.26
CA LYS A 3 -22.86 3.22 10.61
C LYS A 3 -23.13 3.15 9.11
N THR A 4 -23.72 4.19 8.55
CA THR A 4 -24.20 4.21 7.17
C THR A 4 -23.39 5.11 6.24
N ASN A 5 -22.51 5.93 6.80
CA ASN A 5 -21.63 6.83 6.03
C ASN A 5 -20.35 7.17 6.82
N LEU A 6 -19.37 7.78 6.15
CA LEU A 6 -18.10 8.17 6.77
C LEU A 6 -18.22 9.22 7.88
N ASN A 7 -19.35 9.95 7.95
CA ASN A 7 -19.54 10.94 9.01
C ASN A 7 -19.94 10.30 10.34
N ASP A 8 -20.28 9.01 10.34
CA ASP A 8 -20.58 8.25 11.55
C ASP A 8 -19.32 7.80 12.31
N PHE A 9 -18.14 7.95 11.67
CA PHE A 9 -16.85 7.64 12.28
C PHE A 9 -16.18 8.91 12.79
N ASP A 10 -15.53 8.80 13.96
CA ASP A 10 -14.60 9.84 14.39
C ASP A 10 -13.43 9.87 13.42
N LYS A 11 -13.01 11.07 13.02
CA LYS A 11 -11.95 11.24 12.03
C LYS A 11 -10.97 12.32 12.41
N ILE A 12 -9.71 12.12 11.99
CA ILE A 12 -8.66 13.12 12.03
C ILE A 12 -8.14 13.27 10.59
N ILE A 13 -8.21 14.49 10.05
CA ILE A 13 -7.74 14.76 8.70
C ILE A 13 -6.29 15.23 8.73
N VAL A 14 -5.55 14.89 7.68
CA VAL A 14 -4.17 15.32 7.49
C VAL A 14 -4.12 16.25 6.27
N LEU A 15 -3.64 17.47 6.44
CA LEU A 15 -3.41 18.40 5.33
C LEU A 15 -1.99 18.23 4.80
N ASP A 16 -1.89 18.10 3.48
CA ASP A 16 -0.65 17.78 2.77
C ASP A 16 0.14 19.03 2.37
N PHE A 17 1.32 19.20 2.94
CA PHE A 17 2.28 20.25 2.60
C PHE A 17 3.48 19.70 1.82
N GLY A 18 3.38 18.52 1.22
CA GLY A 18 4.41 17.93 0.38
C GLY A 18 5.47 17.10 1.12
N SER A 19 5.17 16.63 2.33
CA SER A 19 6.06 15.72 3.05
C SER A 19 6.13 14.36 2.38
N GLN A 20 7.31 13.78 2.32
CA GLN A 20 7.47 12.36 1.95
C GLN A 20 6.85 11.39 2.99
N TYR A 21 6.49 11.86 4.18
CA TYR A 21 5.91 11.07 5.27
C TYR A 21 4.41 11.33 5.50
N ASN A 22 3.75 12.14 4.67
CA ASN A 22 2.35 12.52 4.83
C ASN A 22 1.38 11.34 4.89
N GLN A 23 1.57 10.34 4.00
CA GLN A 23 0.78 9.10 4.01
C GLN A 23 0.98 8.30 5.29
N LEU A 24 2.20 8.34 5.85
CA LEU A 24 2.53 7.63 7.07
C LEU A 24 1.77 8.21 8.28
N ILE A 25 1.60 9.55 8.35
CA ILE A 25 0.79 10.18 9.39
C ILE A 25 -0.65 9.63 9.33
N THR A 26 -1.27 9.67 8.15
CA THR A 26 -2.63 9.15 7.93
C THR A 26 -2.75 7.69 8.36
N ARG A 27 -1.76 6.86 7.98
CA ARG A 27 -1.73 5.46 8.34
C ARG A 27 -1.62 5.25 9.85
N ARG A 28 -0.77 6.02 10.57
CA ARG A 28 -0.65 5.90 12.03
C ARG A 28 -1.95 6.20 12.75
N ILE A 29 -2.71 7.18 12.28
CA ILE A 29 -4.04 7.47 12.84
C ILE A 29 -5.02 6.31 12.57
N ARG A 30 -4.94 5.68 11.38
CA ARG A 30 -5.73 4.48 11.05
C ARG A 30 -5.34 3.28 11.92
N ASP A 31 -4.06 3.08 12.20
CA ASP A 31 -3.56 2.03 13.09
C ASP A 31 -4.16 2.15 14.52
N PHE A 32 -4.61 3.35 14.92
CA PHE A 32 -5.31 3.57 16.19
C PHE A 32 -6.82 3.31 16.11
N GLY A 33 -7.33 2.83 14.98
CA GLY A 33 -8.75 2.60 14.76
C GLY A 33 -9.57 3.89 14.57
N ILE A 34 -8.94 4.98 14.13
CA ILE A 34 -9.58 6.26 13.83
C ILE A 34 -9.50 6.51 12.32
N TYR A 35 -10.63 6.86 11.70
CA TYR A 35 -10.63 7.20 10.28
C TYR A 35 -9.76 8.43 9.99
N SER A 36 -8.93 8.36 8.93
CA SER A 36 -8.07 9.47 8.54
C SER A 36 -7.91 9.54 7.02
N GLU A 37 -7.86 10.74 6.49
CA GLU A 37 -7.60 11.02 5.07
C GLU A 37 -6.50 12.07 4.92
N LEU A 38 -5.68 11.91 3.89
CA LEU A 38 -4.72 12.91 3.42
C LEU A 38 -5.42 13.80 2.39
N LEU A 39 -5.47 15.09 2.65
CA LEU A 39 -6.22 16.08 1.87
C LEU A 39 -5.31 17.24 1.46
N PRO A 40 -5.62 17.97 0.38
CA PRO A 40 -4.85 19.14 -0.02
C PRO A 40 -4.80 20.20 1.08
N HIS A 41 -3.65 20.91 1.19
CA HIS A 41 -3.46 21.97 2.17
C HIS A 41 -4.46 23.12 2.05
N ASP A 42 -4.97 23.36 0.83
CA ASP A 42 -5.92 24.41 0.45
C ASP A 42 -7.38 23.95 0.47
N LEU A 43 -7.68 22.86 1.22
CA LEU A 43 -9.05 22.38 1.37
C LEU A 43 -9.94 23.48 1.93
N SER A 44 -11.09 23.71 1.30
CA SER A 44 -11.99 24.80 1.72
C SER A 44 -12.56 24.59 3.11
N ILE A 45 -12.80 25.69 3.81
CA ILE A 45 -13.35 25.69 5.17
C ILE A 45 -14.73 25.02 5.23
N GLU A 46 -15.57 25.22 4.19
CA GLU A 46 -16.88 24.59 4.08
C GLU A 46 -16.73 23.06 4.06
N LYS A 47 -15.73 22.55 3.32
CA LYS A 47 -15.48 21.12 3.23
C LYS A 47 -15.01 20.55 4.56
N ILE A 48 -14.14 21.26 5.27
CA ILE A 48 -13.69 20.87 6.61
C ILE A 48 -14.89 20.82 7.57
N LYS A 49 -15.78 21.84 7.54
CA LYS A 49 -17.00 21.88 8.36
C LYS A 49 -17.94 20.72 8.02
N GLU A 50 -18.12 20.39 6.73
CA GLU A 50 -18.94 19.26 6.28
C GLU A 50 -18.37 17.91 6.79
N MET A 51 -17.06 17.75 6.77
CA MET A 51 -16.40 16.54 7.26
C MET A 51 -16.45 16.40 8.79
N ALA A 52 -16.59 17.51 9.52
CA ALA A 52 -16.64 17.57 10.98
C ALA A 52 -15.53 16.74 11.67
N PRO A 53 -14.23 16.94 11.37
CA PRO A 53 -13.16 16.15 11.96
C PRO A 53 -12.99 16.47 13.44
N LYS A 54 -12.55 15.49 14.22
CA LYS A 54 -12.18 15.64 15.65
C LYS A 54 -10.83 16.35 15.83
N GLY A 55 -9.99 16.33 14.82
CA GLY A 55 -8.67 16.98 14.81
C GLY A 55 -8.15 17.14 13.40
N ILE A 56 -7.19 18.05 13.26
CA ILE A 56 -6.49 18.33 12.01
C ILE A 56 -4.99 18.19 12.26
N ILE A 57 -4.27 17.51 11.37
CA ILE A 57 -2.81 17.44 11.41
C ILE A 57 -2.26 18.16 10.18
N PHE A 58 -1.37 19.11 10.38
CA PHE A 58 -0.58 19.72 9.31
C PHE A 58 0.69 18.90 9.14
N SER A 59 0.90 18.33 7.96
CA SER A 59 2.08 17.51 7.69
C SER A 59 3.36 18.34 7.63
N GLY A 60 4.50 17.67 7.54
CA GLY A 60 5.75 18.30 7.13
C GLY A 60 5.71 18.79 5.68
N GLY A 61 6.76 19.47 5.26
CA GLY A 61 6.91 19.95 3.88
C GLY A 61 8.34 20.39 3.59
N PRO A 62 8.73 20.46 2.30
CA PRO A 62 10.09 20.80 1.89
C PRO A 62 10.38 22.31 1.84
N ASN A 63 9.35 23.16 1.91
CA ASN A 63 9.46 24.59 1.71
C ASN A 63 9.70 25.34 3.02
N SER A 64 10.21 26.58 2.91
CA SER A 64 10.20 27.55 4.02
C SER A 64 8.88 28.32 4.03
N VAL A 65 8.29 28.56 5.21
CA VAL A 65 6.98 29.23 5.36
C VAL A 65 6.95 30.67 4.84
N TYR A 66 8.12 31.31 4.72
CA TYR A 66 8.30 32.67 4.22
C TYR A 66 8.70 32.72 2.73
N ASP A 67 8.84 31.56 2.06
CA ASP A 67 9.17 31.51 0.65
C ASP A 67 8.03 31.99 -0.24
N LYS A 68 8.39 32.54 -1.39
CA LYS A 68 7.43 32.95 -2.40
C LYS A 68 6.81 31.70 -3.05
N GLY A 69 5.57 31.39 -2.70
CA GLY A 69 4.88 30.18 -3.14
C GLY A 69 4.85 29.06 -2.07
N ALA A 70 5.17 29.38 -0.82
CA ALA A 70 4.96 28.49 0.31
C ALA A 70 3.49 28.02 0.37
N LEU A 71 3.29 26.74 0.64
CA LEU A 71 1.96 26.17 0.82
C LEU A 71 1.35 26.70 2.11
N LYS A 72 0.12 27.22 2.04
CA LYS A 72 -0.57 27.85 3.17
C LYS A 72 -1.97 27.27 3.35
N VAL A 73 -2.55 27.51 4.49
CA VAL A 73 -3.98 27.24 4.77
C VAL A 73 -4.78 28.54 4.73
N ASP A 74 -6.10 28.39 4.63
CA ASP A 74 -6.99 29.51 4.91
C ASP A 74 -6.92 29.85 6.42
N PRO A 75 -6.62 31.10 6.81
CA PRO A 75 -6.50 31.50 8.20
C PRO A 75 -7.76 31.23 9.05
N GLU A 76 -8.95 31.13 8.44
CA GLU A 76 -10.20 30.79 9.13
C GLU A 76 -10.12 29.40 9.79
N ILE A 77 -9.20 28.54 9.37
CA ILE A 77 -9.01 27.19 9.97
C ILE A 77 -8.70 27.26 11.47
N PHE A 78 -7.99 28.30 11.92
CA PHE A 78 -7.65 28.52 13.33
C PHE A 78 -8.84 29.00 14.18
N GLU A 79 -9.94 29.38 13.54
CA GLU A 79 -11.16 29.84 14.21
C GLU A 79 -12.25 28.74 14.29
N LEU A 80 -11.99 27.56 13.73
CA LEU A 80 -12.96 26.45 13.70
C LEU A 80 -13.18 25.77 15.05
N GLY A 81 -12.33 26.03 16.04
CA GLY A 81 -12.37 25.36 17.35
C GLY A 81 -12.01 23.86 17.29
N ILE A 82 -11.37 23.42 16.21
CA ILE A 82 -10.92 22.05 16.00
C ILE A 82 -9.46 21.95 16.47
N PRO A 83 -9.09 20.92 17.26
CA PRO A 83 -7.71 20.69 17.65
C PRO A 83 -6.76 20.57 16.44
N ILE A 84 -5.58 21.22 16.52
CA ILE A 84 -4.58 21.20 15.44
C ILE A 84 -3.24 20.70 15.98
N LEU A 85 -2.61 19.77 15.25
CA LEU A 85 -1.21 19.37 15.46
C LEU A 85 -0.39 19.71 14.21
N GLY A 86 0.59 20.60 14.35
CA GLY A 86 1.58 20.86 13.30
C GLY A 86 2.83 19.98 13.47
N ILE A 87 3.24 19.30 12.41
CA ILE A 87 4.45 18.46 12.37
C ILE A 87 5.47 19.15 11.45
N CYS A 88 6.67 19.44 11.93
CA CYS A 88 7.78 20.03 11.19
C CYS A 88 7.33 21.33 10.49
N TYR A 89 7.20 21.33 9.16
CA TYR A 89 6.65 22.48 8.41
C TYR A 89 5.28 22.94 8.95
N GLY A 90 4.40 22.01 9.31
CA GLY A 90 3.09 22.32 9.87
C GLY A 90 3.17 23.11 11.19
N MET A 91 4.13 22.79 12.08
CA MET A 91 4.40 23.59 13.28
C MET A 91 4.92 24.98 12.93
N GLN A 92 5.83 25.07 11.95
CA GLN A 92 6.41 26.34 11.51
C GLN A 92 5.33 27.23 10.89
N LEU A 93 4.47 26.68 10.03
CA LEU A 93 3.35 27.39 9.39
C LEU A 93 2.38 27.95 10.44
N MET A 94 1.93 27.07 11.35
CA MET A 94 1.04 27.48 12.43
C MET A 94 1.67 28.59 13.30
N SER A 95 2.96 28.45 13.63
CA SER A 95 3.68 29.46 14.41
C SER A 95 3.77 30.80 13.67
N TYR A 96 4.09 30.75 12.37
CA TYR A 96 4.22 31.95 11.52
C TYR A 96 2.89 32.69 11.38
N ASP A 97 1.82 31.98 11.06
CA ASP A 97 0.48 32.54 10.84
C ASP A 97 -0.15 33.10 12.12
N LEU A 98 0.23 32.56 13.30
CA LEU A 98 -0.24 33.04 14.60
C LEU A 98 0.68 34.10 15.24
N GLY A 99 1.64 34.67 14.50
CA GLY A 99 2.47 35.79 14.94
C GLY A 99 3.75 35.40 15.69
N GLY A 100 4.13 34.16 15.63
CA GLY A 100 5.47 33.69 16.01
C GLY A 100 6.54 34.06 14.97
N LYS A 101 7.77 33.56 15.13
CA LYS A 101 8.87 33.80 14.21
C LYS A 101 9.53 32.49 13.80
N VAL A 102 9.70 32.31 12.50
CA VAL A 102 10.42 31.19 11.89
C VAL A 102 11.61 31.73 11.13
N GLU A 103 12.77 31.13 11.33
CA GLU A 103 14.02 31.55 10.71
C GLU A 103 14.84 30.32 10.29
N LYS A 104 15.76 30.54 9.38
CA LYS A 104 16.74 29.54 8.98
C LYS A 104 17.61 29.16 10.18
N ALA A 105 17.78 27.88 10.43
CA ALA A 105 18.63 27.39 11.49
C ALA A 105 20.12 27.65 11.19
N ASP A 106 20.88 28.05 12.20
CA ASP A 106 22.35 28.11 12.09
C ASP A 106 22.95 26.71 11.87
N ASN A 107 22.37 25.71 12.53
CA ASN A 107 22.69 24.29 12.37
C ASN A 107 21.41 23.52 12.08
N SER A 108 21.26 23.05 10.85
CA SER A 108 20.16 22.15 10.46
C SER A 108 20.25 20.82 11.18
N GLU A 109 19.12 20.20 11.50
CA GLU A 109 19.06 18.87 12.11
C GLU A 109 18.47 17.86 11.15
N TYR A 110 19.26 16.83 10.82
CA TYR A 110 18.85 15.69 10.00
C TYR A 110 19.22 14.39 10.69
N GLY A 111 18.23 13.53 10.92
CA GLY A 111 18.42 12.25 11.58
C GLY A 111 18.05 12.29 13.08
N ARG A 112 18.69 11.42 13.86
CA ARG A 112 18.43 11.28 15.29
C ARG A 112 18.89 12.51 16.06
N ALA A 113 18.01 13.05 16.90
CA ALA A 113 18.31 14.08 17.87
C ALA A 113 17.69 13.74 19.22
N ASP A 114 18.38 14.10 20.33
CA ASP A 114 17.85 13.95 21.66
C ASP A 114 17.08 15.21 22.05
N ILE A 115 15.87 15.03 22.56
CA ILE A 115 15.03 16.12 23.10
C ILE A 115 14.83 15.97 24.60
N GLU A 116 14.64 17.11 25.26
CA GLU A 116 14.20 17.21 26.64
C GLU A 116 12.80 17.82 26.70
N VAL A 117 11.85 17.09 27.26
CA VAL A 117 10.51 17.60 27.59
C VAL A 117 10.64 18.59 28.76
N THR A 118 10.30 19.85 28.50
CA THR A 118 10.46 20.95 29.47
C THR A 118 9.25 21.13 30.40
N ASP A 119 8.05 20.75 29.89
CA ASP A 119 6.80 20.74 30.66
C ASP A 119 6.31 19.31 30.87
N PRO A 120 6.42 18.74 32.06
CA PRO A 120 5.98 17.39 32.37
C PRO A 120 4.45 17.21 32.32
N ASN A 121 3.69 18.31 32.31
CA ASN A 121 2.22 18.28 32.21
C ASN A 121 1.72 18.46 30.78
N ALA A 122 2.60 18.66 29.82
CA ALA A 122 2.23 18.80 28.42
C ALA A 122 1.51 17.54 27.92
N VAL A 123 0.27 17.68 27.49
CA VAL A 123 -0.62 16.55 27.15
C VAL A 123 -0.04 15.62 26.07
N LEU A 124 0.73 16.15 25.11
CA LEU A 124 1.35 15.33 24.07
C LEU A 124 2.41 14.37 24.64
N PHE A 125 3.07 14.75 25.73
CA PHE A 125 4.15 13.98 26.37
C PHE A 125 3.68 13.26 27.64
N GLU A 126 2.41 13.31 27.96
CA GLU A 126 1.86 12.68 29.16
C GLU A 126 2.12 11.17 29.17
N GLY A 127 2.77 10.70 30.24
CA GLY A 127 3.13 9.29 30.42
C GLY A 127 4.42 8.88 29.70
N LEU A 128 5.15 9.81 29.08
CA LEU A 128 6.38 9.53 28.35
C LEU A 128 7.63 10.01 29.15
N PRO A 129 8.80 9.42 28.89
CA PRO A 129 10.04 9.87 29.49
C PRO A 129 10.37 11.33 29.14
N ARG A 130 11.02 12.01 30.07
CA ARG A 130 11.46 13.40 29.87
C ARG A 130 12.52 13.52 28.79
N GLU A 131 13.47 12.59 28.76
CA GLU A 131 14.52 12.50 27.76
C GLU A 131 14.16 11.38 26.78
N GLN A 132 14.17 11.70 25.50
CA GLN A 132 13.85 10.75 24.43
C GLN A 132 14.54 11.18 23.13
N TYR A 133 14.75 10.23 22.22
CA TYR A 133 15.26 10.57 20.90
C TYR A 133 14.14 10.62 19.87
N VAL A 134 14.30 11.54 18.91
CA VAL A 134 13.34 11.79 17.83
C VAL A 134 14.05 11.91 16.49
N TRP A 135 13.31 11.83 15.41
CA TRP A 135 13.81 12.03 14.06
C TRP A 135 13.55 13.45 13.60
N MET A 136 14.62 14.21 13.41
CA MET A 136 14.60 15.58 12.87
C MET A 136 14.88 15.56 11.37
N SER A 137 14.27 16.50 10.64
CA SER A 137 14.52 16.73 9.21
C SER A 137 14.13 18.17 8.86
N HIS A 138 14.94 19.16 9.32
CA HIS A 138 14.60 20.56 9.10
C HIS A 138 15.83 21.46 8.91
N GLY A 139 15.65 22.47 8.07
CA GLY A 139 16.61 23.58 7.88
C GLY A 139 16.14 24.90 8.49
N ASP A 140 14.85 25.01 8.79
CA ASP A 140 14.23 26.16 9.48
C ASP A 140 13.71 25.71 10.84
N LEU A 141 13.59 26.69 11.75
CA LEU A 141 13.05 26.43 13.09
C LEU A 141 12.24 27.62 13.61
N VAL A 142 11.36 27.37 14.55
CA VAL A 142 10.65 28.41 15.30
C VAL A 142 11.62 29.04 16.30
N THR A 143 11.88 30.35 16.15
CA THR A 143 12.76 31.11 17.06
C THR A 143 11.99 31.90 18.11
N LYS A 144 10.69 32.12 17.88
CA LYS A 144 9.77 32.73 18.84
C LYS A 144 8.40 32.05 18.71
N ALA A 145 7.94 31.43 19.79
CA ALA A 145 6.59 30.88 19.86
C ALA A 145 5.53 32.01 19.76
N PRO A 146 4.35 31.71 19.19
CA PRO A 146 3.24 32.67 19.20
C PRO A 146 2.77 33.01 20.62
N GLU A 147 2.06 34.12 20.79
CA GLU A 147 1.48 34.50 22.07
C GLU A 147 0.48 33.43 22.56
N GLY A 148 0.56 33.12 23.85
CA GLY A 148 -0.27 32.09 24.49
C GLY A 148 0.22 30.66 24.30
N PHE A 149 1.37 30.43 23.64
CA PHE A 149 1.96 29.12 23.54
C PHE A 149 3.09 28.90 24.58
N THR A 150 3.09 27.71 25.15
CA THR A 150 4.16 27.22 26.04
C THR A 150 5.13 26.34 25.25
N ILE A 151 6.44 26.48 25.51
CA ILE A 151 7.46 25.59 24.95
C ILE A 151 7.48 24.32 25.80
N THR A 152 7.20 23.17 25.17
CA THR A 152 7.04 21.88 25.86
C THR A 152 8.19 20.91 25.65
N ALA A 153 9.04 21.13 24.64
CA ALA A 153 10.28 20.39 24.46
C ALA A 153 11.35 21.22 23.73
N LYS A 154 12.62 20.85 23.94
CA LYS A 154 13.81 21.46 23.32
C LYS A 154 14.82 20.40 22.92
N SER A 155 15.65 20.68 21.91
CA SER A 155 16.89 19.96 21.61
C SER A 155 18.10 20.87 21.79
N LYS A 156 19.28 20.34 21.56
CA LYS A 156 20.52 21.12 21.60
C LYS A 156 20.56 22.26 20.57
N ASN A 157 20.04 21.98 19.34
CA ASN A 157 20.10 22.92 18.22
C ASN A 157 18.74 23.54 17.91
N CYS A 158 17.65 23.00 18.46
CA CYS A 158 16.28 23.50 18.29
C CYS A 158 15.69 23.83 19.68
N PRO A 159 15.84 25.08 20.16
CA PRO A 159 15.34 25.48 21.48
C PRO A 159 13.82 25.40 21.63
N ILE A 160 13.10 25.37 20.54
CA ILE A 160 11.65 25.22 20.47
C ILE A 160 11.32 24.00 19.60
N SER A 161 11.50 22.80 20.18
CA SER A 161 11.23 21.54 19.50
C SER A 161 9.76 21.11 19.60
N ALA A 162 9.02 21.63 20.58
CA ALA A 162 7.57 21.47 20.68
C ALA A 162 6.93 22.65 21.40
N ILE A 163 5.67 22.95 21.01
CA ILE A 163 4.85 24.02 21.58
C ILE A 163 3.43 23.52 21.82
N ALA A 164 2.74 24.11 22.79
CA ALA A 164 1.35 23.84 23.11
C ALA A 164 0.58 25.12 23.48
N ASN A 165 -0.66 25.19 23.01
CA ASN A 165 -1.68 26.10 23.52
C ASN A 165 -2.91 25.25 23.88
N ASP A 166 -3.04 24.91 25.15
CA ASP A 166 -4.10 24.00 25.63
C ASP A 166 -5.50 24.62 25.56
N GLU A 167 -5.60 25.96 25.67
CA GLU A 167 -6.87 26.68 25.56
C GLU A 167 -7.45 26.56 24.15
N LYS A 168 -6.63 26.79 23.12
CA LYS A 168 -7.01 26.66 21.72
C LYS A 168 -6.92 25.22 21.19
N LYS A 169 -6.28 24.32 21.94
CA LYS A 169 -5.92 22.96 21.53
C LYS A 169 -5.02 22.92 20.29
N PHE A 170 -4.05 23.81 20.22
CA PHE A 170 -3.06 23.89 19.15
C PHE A 170 -1.71 23.40 19.65
N TYR A 171 -1.13 22.46 18.93
CA TYR A 171 0.12 21.79 19.28
C TYR A 171 1.07 21.77 18.08
N GLY A 172 2.35 21.86 18.35
CA GLY A 172 3.38 21.77 17.32
C GLY A 172 4.57 20.96 17.79
N ILE A 173 5.11 20.13 16.90
CA ILE A 173 6.34 19.39 17.07
C ILE A 173 7.24 19.61 15.85
N GLN A 174 8.54 19.86 16.06
CA GLN A 174 9.50 20.07 14.98
C GLN A 174 9.98 18.76 14.35
N PHE A 175 9.90 17.68 15.09
CA PHE A 175 10.33 16.35 14.69
C PHE A 175 9.18 15.52 14.08
N HIS A 176 9.54 14.43 13.43
CA HIS A 176 8.62 13.51 12.79
C HIS A 176 8.21 12.37 13.75
N ALA A 177 7.05 12.50 14.36
CA ALA A 177 6.49 11.49 15.28
C ALA A 177 5.99 10.25 14.56
N GLU A 178 5.65 10.36 13.29
CA GLU A 178 5.07 9.30 12.44
C GLU A 178 6.08 8.22 12.04
N VAL A 179 7.38 8.53 12.06
CA VAL A 179 8.43 7.59 11.67
C VAL A 179 8.88 6.71 12.83
N ARG A 180 9.28 5.47 12.53
CA ARG A 180 9.77 4.51 13.55
C ARG A 180 11.04 4.96 14.28
N ASN A 181 11.79 5.89 13.70
CA ASN A 181 13.01 6.44 14.24
C ASN A 181 12.79 7.43 15.41
N SER A 182 11.54 7.84 15.66
CA SER A 182 11.15 8.58 16.86
C SER A 182 10.66 7.60 17.93
N GLU A 183 11.36 7.54 19.06
CA GLU A 183 11.22 6.50 20.09
C GLU A 183 9.77 6.35 20.61
N TYR A 184 9.15 7.49 20.96
CA TYR A 184 7.76 7.54 21.46
C TYR A 184 6.82 8.29 20.51
N GLY A 185 7.18 8.36 19.21
CA GLY A 185 6.42 9.13 18.24
C GLY A 185 4.95 8.68 18.13
N LEU A 186 4.71 7.37 18.16
CA LEU A 186 3.34 6.83 18.12
C LEU A 186 2.54 7.19 19.36
N ASP A 187 3.17 7.24 20.53
CA ASP A 187 2.48 7.59 21.78
C ASP A 187 2.13 9.09 21.83
N ILE A 188 2.98 9.95 21.25
CA ILE A 188 2.68 11.38 21.05
C ILE A 188 1.45 11.54 20.14
N LEU A 189 1.41 10.82 19.01
CA LEU A 189 0.24 10.84 18.12
C LEU A 189 -1.01 10.28 18.79
N LYS A 190 -0.91 9.23 19.61
CA LYS A 190 -2.02 8.70 20.42
C LYS A 190 -2.53 9.72 21.43
N ASN A 191 -1.63 10.40 22.13
CA ASN A 191 -2.01 11.45 23.08
C ASN A 191 -2.77 12.57 22.38
N PHE A 192 -2.33 13.01 21.19
CA PHE A 192 -3.08 13.96 20.38
C PHE A 192 -4.47 13.41 20.02
N ALA A 193 -4.53 12.22 19.43
CA ALA A 193 -5.76 11.65 18.91
C ALA A 193 -6.81 11.38 20.00
N PHE A 194 -6.40 10.78 21.12
CA PHE A 194 -7.34 10.35 22.16
C PHE A 194 -7.53 11.39 23.28
N LYS A 195 -6.47 12.03 23.74
CA LYS A 195 -6.57 12.97 24.87
C LYS A 195 -6.96 14.38 24.43
N VAL A 196 -6.36 14.88 23.35
CA VAL A 196 -6.64 16.23 22.84
C VAL A 196 -7.91 16.25 22.01
N CYS A 197 -7.99 15.39 20.98
CA CYS A 197 -9.15 15.34 20.07
C CYS A 197 -10.35 14.61 20.66
N GLY A 198 -10.14 13.75 21.69
CA GLY A 198 -11.19 12.92 22.26
C GLY A 198 -11.81 11.95 21.25
N ALA A 199 -11.06 11.57 20.23
CA ALA A 199 -11.53 10.66 19.20
C ALA A 199 -11.68 9.24 19.75
N LYS A 200 -12.62 8.48 19.19
CA LYS A 200 -12.86 7.08 19.54
C LYS A 200 -12.30 6.19 18.46
N ALA A 201 -11.72 5.06 18.86
CA ALA A 201 -11.30 3.98 17.97
C ALA A 201 -12.53 3.24 17.44
N ASN A 202 -13.23 3.84 16.48
CA ASN A 202 -14.50 3.34 15.96
C ASN A 202 -14.46 3.03 14.44
N TRP A 203 -13.29 3.15 13.81
CA TRP A 203 -13.06 2.69 12.46
C TRP A 203 -12.70 1.20 12.49
N THR A 204 -13.64 0.34 12.08
CA THR A 204 -13.48 -1.11 12.04
C THR A 204 -13.86 -1.67 10.67
N MET A 205 -13.26 -2.79 10.28
CA MET A 205 -13.60 -3.41 9.01
C MET A 205 -15.01 -4.00 8.99
N ASP A 206 -15.58 -4.38 10.13
CA ASP A 206 -16.97 -4.84 10.23
C ASP A 206 -17.96 -3.70 9.91
N ASP A 207 -17.77 -2.53 10.52
CA ASP A 207 -18.56 -1.33 10.22
C ASP A 207 -18.36 -0.87 8.75
N PHE A 208 -17.12 -0.96 8.23
CA PHE A 208 -16.84 -0.64 6.85
C PHE A 208 -17.58 -1.55 5.87
N ILE A 209 -17.64 -2.86 6.14
CA ILE A 209 -18.40 -3.81 5.32
C ILE A 209 -19.87 -3.41 5.25
N GLU A 210 -20.49 -3.13 6.40
CA GLU A 210 -21.91 -2.74 6.45
C GLU A 210 -22.16 -1.47 5.64
N MET A 211 -21.34 -0.45 5.84
CA MET A 211 -21.41 0.82 5.11
C MET A 211 -21.25 0.62 3.59
N GLN A 212 -20.21 -0.12 3.17
CA GLN A 212 -19.93 -0.32 1.74
C GLN A 212 -20.99 -1.18 1.06
N VAL A 213 -21.51 -2.20 1.72
CA VAL A 213 -22.62 -3.02 1.20
C VAL A 213 -23.84 -2.14 0.92
N ASP A 214 -24.18 -1.22 1.82
CA ASP A 214 -25.31 -0.31 1.63
C ASP A 214 -25.04 0.72 0.51
N GLU A 215 -23.85 1.30 0.45
CA GLU A 215 -23.45 2.22 -0.64
C GLU A 215 -23.51 1.52 -2.01
N ILE A 216 -22.97 0.30 -2.12
CA ILE A 216 -22.97 -0.47 -3.36
C ILE A 216 -24.39 -0.80 -3.79
N ARG A 217 -25.24 -1.28 -2.88
CA ARG A 217 -26.66 -1.58 -3.18
C ARG A 217 -27.42 -0.39 -3.71
N LYS A 218 -27.24 0.78 -3.05
CA LYS A 218 -27.89 2.03 -3.48
C LYS A 218 -27.41 2.49 -4.86
N LYS A 219 -26.10 2.34 -5.13
CA LYS A 219 -25.49 2.76 -6.40
C LYS A 219 -25.88 1.84 -7.55
N VAL A 220 -25.82 0.54 -7.32
CA VAL A 220 -26.04 -0.47 -8.37
C VAL A 220 -27.54 -0.66 -8.70
N GLY A 221 -28.40 -0.64 -7.66
CA GLY A 221 -29.84 -0.96 -7.88
C GLY A 221 -30.01 -2.35 -8.50
N ASP A 222 -30.73 -2.42 -9.61
CA ASP A 222 -31.02 -3.68 -10.37
C ASP A 222 -30.03 -3.94 -11.49
N LYS A 223 -29.02 -3.09 -11.65
CA LYS A 223 -28.04 -3.16 -12.72
C LYS A 223 -26.97 -4.22 -12.47
N LYS A 224 -26.16 -4.51 -13.50
CA LYS A 224 -25.11 -5.53 -13.44
C LYS A 224 -23.72 -4.91 -13.38
N VAL A 225 -22.83 -5.62 -12.70
CA VAL A 225 -21.43 -5.24 -12.47
C VAL A 225 -20.50 -6.31 -13.02
N ILE A 226 -19.47 -5.92 -13.75
CA ILE A 226 -18.36 -6.80 -14.12
C ILE A 226 -17.09 -6.42 -13.36
N LEU A 227 -16.23 -7.40 -13.13
CA LEU A 227 -14.94 -7.24 -12.46
C LEU A 227 -13.89 -8.09 -13.18
N GLY A 228 -12.74 -7.49 -13.50
CA GLY A 228 -11.55 -8.26 -13.87
C GLY A 228 -10.90 -8.86 -12.62
N LEU A 229 -10.94 -10.18 -12.51
CA LEU A 229 -10.36 -10.92 -11.40
C LEU A 229 -8.95 -11.39 -11.77
N SER A 230 -7.93 -10.76 -11.22
CA SER A 230 -6.53 -11.15 -11.43
C SER A 230 -6.09 -12.32 -10.54
N GLY A 231 -6.93 -12.70 -9.58
CA GLY A 231 -6.56 -13.61 -8.49
C GLY A 231 -5.69 -12.94 -7.40
N GLY A 232 -5.31 -11.66 -7.53
CA GLY A 232 -4.66 -10.86 -6.48
C GLY A 232 -5.59 -10.57 -5.31
N VAL A 233 -5.01 -10.18 -4.17
CA VAL A 233 -5.77 -9.90 -2.92
C VAL A 233 -6.87 -8.87 -3.19
N ASP A 234 -6.52 -7.73 -3.82
CA ASP A 234 -7.43 -6.61 -4.00
C ASP A 234 -8.65 -6.97 -4.87
N SER A 235 -8.40 -7.64 -6.00
CA SER A 235 -9.48 -8.11 -6.87
C SER A 235 -10.35 -9.18 -6.20
N SER A 236 -9.76 -10.05 -5.37
CA SER A 236 -10.48 -11.09 -4.63
C SER A 236 -11.36 -10.49 -3.54
N VAL A 237 -10.85 -9.52 -2.78
CA VAL A 237 -11.61 -8.80 -1.75
C VAL A 237 -12.73 -7.97 -2.39
N THR A 238 -12.43 -7.28 -3.50
CA THR A 238 -13.45 -6.55 -4.29
C THR A 238 -14.57 -7.47 -4.75
N ALA A 239 -14.24 -8.63 -5.32
CA ALA A 239 -15.21 -9.62 -5.78
C ALA A 239 -16.11 -10.11 -4.64
N THR A 240 -15.52 -10.45 -3.51
CA THR A 240 -16.25 -10.99 -2.36
C THR A 240 -17.16 -9.94 -1.71
N LEU A 241 -16.68 -8.69 -1.57
CA LEU A 241 -17.48 -7.58 -1.03
C LEU A 241 -18.66 -7.24 -1.94
N LEU A 242 -18.43 -7.17 -3.26
CA LEU A 242 -19.49 -6.95 -4.23
C LEU A 242 -20.50 -8.10 -4.23
N HIS A 243 -20.03 -9.35 -4.19
CA HIS A 243 -20.92 -10.51 -4.10
C HIS A 243 -21.80 -10.47 -2.85
N LYS A 244 -21.23 -10.09 -1.70
CA LYS A 244 -21.99 -9.87 -0.45
C LYS A 244 -23.05 -8.77 -0.59
N ALA A 245 -22.76 -7.73 -1.35
CA ALA A 245 -23.68 -6.61 -1.55
C ALA A 245 -24.80 -6.92 -2.55
N ILE A 246 -24.47 -7.46 -3.72
CA ILE A 246 -25.36 -7.56 -4.89
C ILE A 246 -25.51 -8.97 -5.48
N GLY A 247 -24.86 -9.97 -4.87
CA GLY A 247 -25.02 -11.38 -5.27
C GLY A 247 -24.70 -11.63 -6.74
N TYR A 248 -25.63 -12.23 -7.44
CA TYR A 248 -25.47 -12.63 -8.86
C TYR A 248 -25.51 -11.48 -9.87
N GLN A 249 -25.74 -10.24 -9.44
CA GLN A 249 -25.58 -9.08 -10.31
C GLN A 249 -24.09 -8.83 -10.65
N LEU A 250 -23.17 -9.37 -9.83
CA LEU A 250 -21.74 -9.40 -10.11
C LEU A 250 -21.38 -10.59 -11.01
N THR A 251 -20.62 -10.31 -12.08
CA THR A 251 -19.88 -11.33 -12.83
C THR A 251 -18.39 -10.98 -12.82
N ALA A 252 -17.58 -11.81 -12.21
CA ALA A 252 -16.12 -11.67 -12.23
C ALA A 252 -15.54 -12.49 -13.40
N ILE A 253 -14.64 -11.91 -14.16
CA ILE A 253 -13.95 -12.56 -15.29
C ILE A 253 -12.51 -12.82 -14.87
N PHE A 254 -12.17 -14.10 -14.72
CA PHE A 254 -10.84 -14.57 -14.37
C PHE A 254 -10.11 -15.07 -15.61
N VAL A 255 -9.10 -14.32 -16.06
CA VAL A 255 -8.30 -14.69 -17.24
C VAL A 255 -7.11 -15.52 -16.81
N ASP A 256 -7.14 -16.80 -17.14
CA ASP A 256 -6.01 -17.70 -16.93
C ASP A 256 -5.06 -17.62 -18.14
N HIS A 257 -4.04 -16.79 -17.99
CA HIS A 257 -3.05 -16.52 -19.04
C HIS A 257 -1.88 -17.54 -19.07
N GLY A 258 -1.94 -18.60 -18.24
CA GLY A 258 -0.93 -19.65 -18.20
C GLY A 258 0.38 -19.31 -17.46
N MET A 259 0.53 -18.07 -16.98
CA MET A 259 1.71 -17.61 -16.24
C MET A 259 1.42 -17.46 -14.73
N LEU A 260 0.37 -18.11 -14.25
CA LEU A 260 0.06 -18.21 -12.83
C LEU A 260 1.01 -19.19 -12.12
N ARG A 261 1.10 -19.06 -10.79
CA ARG A 261 1.78 -20.04 -9.93
C ARG A 261 1.10 -21.41 -10.04
N LYS A 262 1.78 -22.44 -9.52
CA LYS A 262 1.22 -23.80 -9.45
C LYS A 262 -0.12 -23.80 -8.72
N ASP A 263 -1.15 -24.34 -9.37
CA ASP A 263 -2.51 -24.51 -8.86
C ASP A 263 -3.23 -23.20 -8.45
N GLU A 264 -2.65 -22.03 -8.72
CA GLU A 264 -3.18 -20.75 -8.26
C GLU A 264 -4.59 -20.47 -8.84
N GLY A 265 -4.81 -20.75 -10.11
CA GLY A 265 -6.12 -20.58 -10.74
C GLY A 265 -7.19 -21.48 -10.10
N ASP A 266 -6.84 -22.71 -9.77
CA ASP A 266 -7.77 -23.67 -9.14
C ASP A 266 -8.04 -23.27 -7.68
N GLN A 267 -7.02 -22.78 -6.95
CA GLN A 267 -7.18 -22.25 -5.59
C GLN A 267 -8.13 -21.06 -5.55
N VAL A 268 -8.00 -20.12 -6.49
CA VAL A 268 -8.89 -18.96 -6.60
C VAL A 268 -10.32 -19.41 -6.90
N MET A 269 -10.52 -20.33 -7.85
CA MET A 269 -11.84 -20.87 -8.19
C MET A 269 -12.45 -21.65 -7.01
N GLN A 270 -11.66 -22.41 -6.28
CA GLN A 270 -12.15 -23.13 -5.09
C GLN A 270 -12.63 -22.14 -4.02
N ALA A 271 -11.77 -21.20 -3.62
CA ALA A 271 -12.07 -20.28 -2.53
C ALA A 271 -13.21 -19.30 -2.85
N LEU A 272 -13.13 -18.63 -4.02
CA LEU A 272 -14.08 -17.57 -4.31
C LEU A 272 -15.38 -18.07 -4.96
N ASN A 273 -15.29 -19.03 -5.89
CA ASN A 273 -16.47 -19.50 -6.59
C ASN A 273 -17.22 -20.59 -5.82
N LYS A 274 -16.52 -21.66 -5.38
CA LYS A 274 -17.19 -22.80 -4.73
C LYS A 274 -17.51 -22.51 -3.27
N ASP A 275 -16.55 -21.98 -2.49
CA ASP A 275 -16.71 -21.82 -1.05
C ASP A 275 -17.48 -20.53 -0.70
N LEU A 276 -17.23 -19.41 -1.40
CA LEU A 276 -17.86 -18.11 -1.15
C LEU A 276 -18.99 -17.76 -2.15
N GLY A 277 -19.22 -18.56 -3.18
CA GLY A 277 -20.35 -18.40 -4.10
C GLY A 277 -20.24 -17.27 -5.12
N VAL A 278 -19.06 -16.65 -5.27
CA VAL A 278 -18.84 -15.57 -6.24
C VAL A 278 -19.06 -16.12 -7.67
N ASN A 279 -19.85 -15.42 -8.48
CA ASN A 279 -20.07 -15.79 -9.88
C ASN A 279 -18.83 -15.45 -10.72
N ILE A 280 -18.06 -16.48 -11.12
CA ILE A 280 -16.77 -16.31 -11.84
C ILE A 280 -16.82 -17.05 -13.18
N ILE A 281 -16.48 -16.34 -14.25
CA ILE A 281 -16.18 -16.91 -15.56
C ILE A 281 -14.66 -17.07 -15.67
N ARG A 282 -14.15 -18.31 -15.67
CA ARG A 282 -12.73 -18.58 -15.94
C ARG A 282 -12.52 -18.75 -17.42
N VAL A 283 -11.63 -17.92 -17.97
CA VAL A 283 -11.25 -17.96 -19.39
C VAL A 283 -9.86 -18.55 -19.52
N ASN A 284 -9.74 -19.75 -20.10
CA ASN A 284 -8.43 -20.33 -20.41
C ASN A 284 -7.89 -19.66 -21.68
N ALA A 285 -6.89 -18.83 -21.53
CA ALA A 285 -6.24 -18.07 -22.59
C ALA A 285 -4.73 -18.39 -22.74
N GLN A 286 -4.23 -19.44 -22.08
CA GLN A 286 -2.81 -19.80 -22.02
C GLN A 286 -2.16 -19.86 -23.41
N GLU A 287 -2.73 -20.62 -24.35
CA GLU A 287 -2.18 -20.76 -25.71
C GLU A 287 -2.13 -19.40 -26.44
N ARG A 288 -3.16 -18.58 -26.27
CA ARG A 288 -3.26 -17.24 -26.87
C ARG A 288 -2.12 -16.32 -26.41
N PHE A 289 -1.86 -16.27 -25.10
CA PHE A 289 -0.75 -15.48 -24.53
C PHE A 289 0.61 -16.01 -24.97
N LEU A 290 0.84 -17.31 -24.93
CA LEU A 290 2.11 -17.90 -25.36
C LEU A 290 2.40 -17.63 -26.84
N ASN A 291 1.39 -17.71 -27.71
CA ASN A 291 1.55 -17.40 -29.12
C ASN A 291 1.96 -15.93 -29.36
N LYS A 292 1.44 -14.98 -28.58
CA LYS A 292 1.78 -13.56 -28.66
C LYS A 292 3.19 -13.27 -28.11
N LEU A 293 3.67 -14.07 -27.17
CA LEU A 293 4.99 -13.93 -26.56
C LEU A 293 6.11 -14.66 -27.31
N LYS A 294 5.77 -15.41 -28.37
CA LYS A 294 6.76 -16.17 -29.13
C LYS A 294 7.82 -15.27 -29.74
N GLY A 295 9.10 -15.54 -29.44
CA GLY A 295 10.26 -14.76 -29.88
C GLY A 295 10.46 -13.42 -29.15
N VAL A 296 9.62 -13.09 -28.16
CA VAL A 296 9.73 -11.84 -27.39
C VAL A 296 10.67 -12.06 -26.21
N THR A 297 11.73 -11.28 -26.15
CA THR A 297 12.78 -11.37 -25.11
C THR A 297 12.94 -10.10 -24.28
N ASP A 298 12.43 -8.97 -24.77
CA ASP A 298 12.50 -7.69 -24.07
C ASP A 298 11.46 -7.62 -22.95
N PRO A 299 11.85 -7.29 -21.70
CA PRO A 299 10.95 -7.32 -20.54
C PRO A 299 9.77 -6.34 -20.68
N GLU A 300 10.01 -5.17 -21.21
CA GLU A 300 8.97 -4.14 -21.34
C GLU A 300 7.95 -4.52 -22.43
N GLN A 301 8.42 -5.14 -23.52
CA GLN A 301 7.52 -5.69 -24.55
C GLN A 301 6.68 -6.83 -24.00
N LYS A 302 7.25 -7.75 -23.20
CA LYS A 302 6.47 -8.80 -22.52
C LYS A 302 5.34 -8.20 -21.68
N ARG A 303 5.65 -7.21 -20.83
CA ARG A 303 4.67 -6.53 -19.97
C ARG A 303 3.56 -5.89 -20.80
N LYS A 304 3.89 -5.19 -21.87
CA LYS A 304 2.92 -4.55 -22.77
C LYS A 304 2.02 -5.56 -23.49
N ILE A 305 2.60 -6.64 -24.00
CA ILE A 305 1.84 -7.69 -24.70
C ILE A 305 0.89 -8.37 -23.71
N ILE A 306 1.37 -8.78 -22.53
CA ILE A 306 0.55 -9.45 -21.52
C ILE A 306 -0.58 -8.53 -21.06
N GLY A 307 -0.28 -7.27 -20.74
CA GLY A 307 -1.30 -6.31 -20.32
C GLY A 307 -2.36 -6.06 -21.40
N LYS A 308 -1.93 -5.83 -22.64
CA LYS A 308 -2.83 -5.61 -23.76
C LYS A 308 -3.73 -6.83 -24.01
N GLU A 309 -3.14 -8.01 -24.04
CA GLU A 309 -3.88 -9.25 -24.32
C GLU A 309 -4.89 -9.58 -23.22
N PHE A 310 -4.53 -9.28 -21.94
CA PHE A 310 -5.46 -9.41 -20.84
C PHE A 310 -6.71 -8.54 -21.03
N ILE A 311 -6.52 -7.29 -21.45
CA ILE A 311 -7.63 -6.36 -21.75
C ILE A 311 -8.47 -6.87 -22.94
N GLU A 312 -7.83 -7.37 -23.99
CA GLU A 312 -8.53 -7.90 -25.16
C GLU A 312 -9.42 -9.11 -24.79
N VAL A 313 -8.89 -10.07 -24.03
CA VAL A 313 -9.65 -11.23 -23.55
C VAL A 313 -10.79 -10.80 -22.63
N PHE A 314 -10.52 -9.89 -21.69
CA PHE A 314 -11.54 -9.35 -20.80
C PHE A 314 -12.68 -8.69 -21.57
N ASN A 315 -12.36 -7.85 -22.56
CA ASN A 315 -13.35 -7.16 -23.40
C ASN A 315 -14.20 -8.11 -24.24
N GLU A 316 -13.58 -9.17 -24.78
CA GLU A 316 -14.31 -10.20 -25.54
C GLU A 316 -15.34 -10.92 -24.67
N GLU A 317 -14.99 -11.23 -23.42
CA GLU A 317 -15.92 -11.86 -22.48
C GLU A 317 -16.99 -10.86 -21.98
N ALA A 318 -16.60 -9.62 -21.70
CA ALA A 318 -17.52 -8.57 -21.28
C ALA A 318 -18.61 -8.31 -22.34
N LYS A 319 -18.26 -8.32 -23.64
CA LYS A 319 -19.19 -8.15 -24.75
C LYS A 319 -20.25 -9.27 -24.87
N LYS A 320 -19.97 -10.45 -24.30
CA LYS A 320 -20.96 -11.56 -24.29
C LYS A 320 -22.03 -11.34 -23.21
N LEU A 321 -21.75 -10.51 -22.22
CA LEU A 321 -22.66 -10.18 -21.15
C LEU A 321 -23.58 -9.02 -21.59
N LYS A 322 -24.87 -9.19 -21.35
CA LYS A 322 -25.90 -8.18 -21.70
C LYS A 322 -26.24 -7.34 -20.47
N ASP A 323 -26.54 -6.07 -20.72
CA ASP A 323 -27.07 -5.16 -19.71
C ASP A 323 -26.10 -4.95 -18.54
N VAL A 324 -24.82 -4.73 -18.85
CA VAL A 324 -23.78 -4.38 -17.87
C VAL A 324 -23.59 -2.87 -17.87
N ASP A 325 -23.75 -2.25 -16.70
CA ASP A 325 -23.64 -0.79 -16.53
C ASP A 325 -22.37 -0.38 -15.79
N PHE A 326 -21.80 -1.29 -14.97
CA PHE A 326 -20.70 -0.96 -14.08
C PHE A 326 -19.48 -1.85 -14.28
N LEU A 327 -18.30 -1.22 -14.21
CA LEU A 327 -17.01 -1.90 -14.09
C LEU A 327 -16.48 -1.69 -12.68
N ALA A 328 -16.17 -2.78 -11.97
CA ALA A 328 -15.55 -2.71 -10.67
C ALA A 328 -14.02 -2.78 -10.76
N GLN A 329 -13.33 -2.06 -9.89
CA GLN A 329 -11.88 -2.06 -9.75
C GLN A 329 -11.46 -2.12 -8.28
N GLY A 330 -10.36 -2.81 -8.01
CA GLY A 330 -9.74 -2.94 -6.70
C GLY A 330 -8.73 -1.82 -6.41
N THR A 331 -9.03 -0.57 -6.76
CA THR A 331 -8.21 0.60 -6.50
C THR A 331 -8.08 0.83 -5.00
N LEU A 332 -6.88 1.01 -4.50
CA LEU A 332 -6.58 1.27 -3.10
C LEU A 332 -6.39 2.77 -2.82
N TYR A 333 -6.38 3.13 -1.54
CA TYR A 333 -6.15 4.51 -1.12
C TYR A 333 -4.76 5.02 -1.52
N THR A 334 -3.73 4.20 -1.45
CA THR A 334 -2.38 4.52 -1.92
C THR A 334 -2.33 4.85 -3.40
N ASP A 335 -3.06 4.10 -4.25
CA ASP A 335 -3.14 4.36 -5.69
C ASP A 335 -3.75 5.73 -5.98
N VAL A 336 -4.74 6.14 -5.17
CA VAL A 336 -5.40 7.45 -5.28
C VAL A 336 -4.43 8.58 -4.95
N ILE A 337 -3.65 8.44 -3.87
CA ILE A 337 -2.70 9.46 -3.43
C ILE A 337 -1.54 9.59 -4.43
N GLU A 338 -0.97 8.48 -4.90
CA GLU A 338 0.13 8.46 -5.87
C GLU A 338 -0.26 9.07 -7.22
N SER A 339 -1.53 8.94 -7.62
CA SER A 339 -2.05 9.53 -8.85
C SER A 339 -2.23 11.05 -8.79
N GLY A 340 -2.00 11.68 -7.63
CA GLY A 340 -2.17 13.11 -7.38
C GLY A 340 -3.61 13.50 -7.06
N THR A 341 -3.79 14.32 -6.03
CA THR A 341 -5.10 14.74 -5.51
C THR A 341 -5.95 15.53 -6.51
N ASN A 342 -5.38 15.95 -7.63
CA ASN A 342 -6.02 16.87 -8.57
C ASN A 342 -6.58 16.24 -9.85
N THR A 343 -6.57 14.90 -10.05
CA THR A 343 -7.01 14.39 -11.35
C THR A 343 -7.76 13.07 -11.27
N ALA A 344 -9.08 13.15 -11.20
CA ALA A 344 -9.96 12.07 -11.71
C ALA A 344 -9.64 11.67 -13.18
N GLN A 345 -8.88 12.48 -13.91
CA GLN A 345 -8.39 12.21 -15.27
C GLN A 345 -7.10 11.40 -15.31
N THR A 346 -6.18 11.55 -14.34
CA THR A 346 -4.90 10.83 -14.32
C THR A 346 -5.08 9.37 -13.90
N ILE A 347 -6.04 9.06 -13.03
CA ILE A 347 -6.41 7.68 -12.65
C ILE A 347 -6.84 6.85 -13.86
N LYS A 348 -7.45 7.49 -14.87
CA LYS A 348 -7.86 6.83 -16.14
C LYS A 348 -6.68 6.34 -16.98
N SER A 349 -5.47 6.85 -16.81
CA SER A 349 -4.33 6.51 -17.66
C SER A 349 -3.41 5.42 -17.10
N HIS A 350 -3.42 5.17 -15.79
CA HIS A 350 -2.47 4.24 -15.14
C HIS A 350 -3.07 2.91 -14.66
N HIS A 351 -4.37 2.84 -14.44
CA HIS A 351 -5.05 1.60 -14.04
C HIS A 351 -5.99 1.12 -15.16
N ASN A 352 -5.49 0.30 -16.07
CA ASN A 352 -6.19 -0.58 -17.04
C ASN A 352 -7.53 -0.12 -17.70
N VAL A 353 -8.04 1.07 -17.42
CA VAL A 353 -9.25 1.62 -18.03
C VAL A 353 -8.97 2.21 -19.43
N GLY A 354 -7.72 2.55 -19.71
CA GLY A 354 -7.28 3.10 -21.00
C GLY A 354 -7.33 2.11 -22.18
N GLY A 355 -7.69 0.85 -21.94
CA GLY A 355 -7.79 -0.17 -22.98
C GLY A 355 -9.22 -0.65 -23.26
N LEU A 356 -10.22 -0.10 -22.57
CA LEU A 356 -11.62 -0.44 -22.87
C LEU A 356 -12.03 0.18 -24.20
N PRO A 357 -12.83 -0.51 -25.03
CA PRO A 357 -13.38 0.03 -26.26
C PRO A 357 -14.18 1.32 -26.00
N GLU A 358 -14.06 2.30 -26.88
CA GLU A 358 -14.76 3.60 -26.77
C GLU A 358 -16.30 3.46 -26.80
N ASP A 359 -16.80 2.32 -27.28
CA ASP A 359 -18.21 1.96 -27.35
C ASP A 359 -18.77 1.36 -26.05
N MET A 360 -17.93 1.09 -25.06
CA MET A 360 -18.33 0.58 -23.73
C MET A 360 -18.28 1.69 -22.67
N HIS A 361 -19.44 2.21 -22.31
CA HIS A 361 -19.59 3.24 -21.28
C HIS A 361 -19.98 2.59 -19.95
N PHE A 362 -18.97 2.16 -19.15
CA PHE A 362 -19.20 1.69 -17.78
C PHE A 362 -19.00 2.81 -16.76
N GLU A 363 -19.87 2.85 -15.76
CA GLU A 363 -19.62 3.62 -14.56
C GLU A 363 -18.71 2.82 -13.63
N LEU A 364 -17.74 3.48 -12.99
CA LEU A 364 -16.79 2.81 -12.10
C LEU A 364 -17.35 2.60 -10.69
N ILE A 365 -17.04 1.42 -10.13
CA ILE A 365 -17.24 1.10 -8.72
C ILE A 365 -15.87 0.70 -8.14
N GLU A 366 -15.40 1.45 -7.14
CA GLU A 366 -14.11 1.26 -6.49
C GLU A 366 -14.29 1.09 -4.97
N PRO A 367 -14.73 -0.09 -4.50
CA PRO A 367 -15.14 -0.28 -3.11
C PRO A 367 -14.00 -0.12 -2.11
N LEU A 368 -12.75 -0.36 -2.54
CA LEU A 368 -11.56 -0.36 -1.68
C LEU A 368 -10.80 0.97 -1.69
N ARG A 369 -11.28 1.97 -2.45
CA ARG A 369 -10.60 3.27 -2.69
C ARG A 369 -10.21 4.03 -1.41
N LYS A 370 -10.86 3.73 -0.30
CA LYS A 370 -10.64 4.38 1.00
C LYS A 370 -9.75 3.57 1.94
N LEU A 371 -9.25 2.41 1.52
CA LEU A 371 -8.51 1.48 2.36
C LEU A 371 -7.03 1.40 2.00
N PHE A 372 -6.18 1.30 3.03
CA PHE A 372 -4.80 0.87 2.88
C PHE A 372 -4.73 -0.65 2.66
N LYS A 373 -3.57 -1.14 2.20
CA LYS A 373 -3.37 -2.55 1.84
C LYS A 373 -3.61 -3.54 3.00
N ASP A 374 -3.20 -3.18 4.20
CA ASP A 374 -3.41 -3.97 5.41
C ASP A 374 -4.89 -3.99 5.86
N GLU A 375 -5.60 -2.86 5.74
CA GLU A 375 -7.05 -2.82 5.96
C GLU A 375 -7.79 -3.71 4.95
N VAL A 376 -7.34 -3.74 3.69
CA VAL A 376 -7.91 -4.65 2.66
C VAL A 376 -7.67 -6.12 3.02
N ARG A 377 -6.52 -6.46 3.59
CA ARG A 377 -6.25 -7.82 4.07
C ARG A 377 -7.16 -8.20 5.24
N GLU A 378 -7.28 -7.33 6.24
CA GLU A 378 -8.22 -7.53 7.35
C GLU A 378 -9.66 -7.69 6.84
N LEU A 379 -10.07 -6.81 5.91
CA LEU A 379 -11.37 -6.90 5.25
C LEU A 379 -11.57 -8.26 4.57
N GLY A 380 -10.56 -8.77 3.88
CA GLY A 380 -10.60 -10.08 3.21
C GLY A 380 -10.86 -11.23 4.19
N GLU A 381 -10.18 -11.23 5.34
CA GLU A 381 -10.41 -12.22 6.40
C GLU A 381 -11.83 -12.14 6.99
N LYS A 382 -12.30 -10.91 7.25
CA LYS A 382 -13.68 -10.65 7.73
C LYS A 382 -14.75 -11.10 6.72
N LEU A 383 -14.44 -11.05 5.44
CA LEU A 383 -15.31 -11.56 4.37
C LEU A 383 -15.23 -13.08 4.19
N GLY A 384 -14.35 -13.79 4.91
CA GLY A 384 -14.20 -15.23 4.87
C GLY A 384 -13.25 -15.76 3.79
N ILE A 385 -12.45 -14.91 3.17
CA ILE A 385 -11.41 -15.34 2.24
C ILE A 385 -10.31 -16.05 3.04
N PRO A 386 -9.84 -17.24 2.61
CA PRO A 386 -8.79 -17.96 3.30
C PRO A 386 -7.53 -17.13 3.55
N HIS A 387 -6.94 -17.24 4.74
CA HIS A 387 -5.75 -16.53 5.17
C HIS A 387 -4.60 -16.60 4.13
N ASP A 388 -4.29 -17.79 3.62
CA ASP A 388 -3.24 -18.03 2.63
C ASP A 388 -3.47 -17.27 1.29
N LEU A 389 -4.70 -16.88 0.97
CA LEU A 389 -5.01 -16.04 -0.18
C LEU A 389 -4.89 -14.55 0.14
N VAL A 390 -5.29 -14.13 1.33
CA VAL A 390 -5.25 -12.73 1.78
C VAL A 390 -3.82 -12.27 2.05
N TRP A 391 -3.03 -13.10 2.71
CA TRP A 391 -1.67 -12.75 3.16
C TRP A 391 -0.56 -13.22 2.23
N ARG A 392 -0.91 -13.74 1.05
CA ARG A 392 0.11 -14.13 0.10
C ARG A 392 0.99 -12.97 -0.30
N GLN A 393 2.25 -13.29 -0.57
CA GLN A 393 3.23 -12.32 -1.04
C GLN A 393 2.82 -11.67 -2.38
N PRO A 394 3.29 -10.46 -2.68
CA PRO A 394 3.05 -9.80 -3.95
C PRO A 394 3.36 -10.70 -5.14
N PHE A 395 2.55 -10.60 -6.19
CA PHE A 395 2.77 -11.29 -7.45
C PHE A 395 2.57 -10.31 -8.60
N PRO A 396 3.52 -10.20 -9.52
CA PRO A 396 3.45 -9.21 -10.57
C PRO A 396 2.32 -9.52 -11.56
N GLY A 397 1.73 -8.47 -12.16
CA GLY A 397 0.66 -8.63 -13.15
C GLY A 397 1.01 -9.56 -14.31
N PRO A 398 2.24 -9.51 -14.90
CA PRO A 398 2.67 -10.45 -15.93
C PRO A 398 2.91 -11.89 -15.43
N GLY A 399 2.76 -12.16 -14.15
CA GLY A 399 2.95 -13.48 -13.57
C GLY A 399 4.37 -14.01 -13.71
N LEU A 400 4.50 -15.31 -13.90
CA LEU A 400 5.79 -15.99 -14.10
C LEU A 400 6.50 -15.58 -15.40
N GLY A 401 5.83 -14.87 -16.31
CA GLY A 401 6.41 -14.44 -17.58
C GLY A 401 7.66 -13.55 -17.45
N ILE A 402 7.73 -12.75 -16.37
CA ILE A 402 8.90 -11.91 -16.05
C ILE A 402 9.92 -12.61 -15.14
N ARG A 403 9.68 -13.87 -14.79
CA ARG A 403 10.63 -14.73 -14.07
C ARG A 403 11.31 -15.74 -14.98
N VAL A 404 10.97 -15.72 -16.27
CA VAL A 404 11.66 -16.41 -17.36
C VAL A 404 12.44 -15.36 -18.15
N ILE A 405 13.75 -15.25 -17.92
CA ILE A 405 14.59 -14.31 -18.65
C ILE A 405 14.70 -14.73 -20.12
N GLY A 406 14.45 -13.79 -21.02
CA GLY A 406 14.37 -14.05 -22.45
C GLY A 406 12.99 -14.59 -22.89
N GLU A 407 12.94 -15.42 -23.94
CA GLU A 407 11.68 -15.92 -24.49
C GLU A 407 10.93 -16.82 -23.50
N VAL A 408 9.64 -16.57 -23.34
CA VAL A 408 8.71 -17.36 -22.53
C VAL A 408 8.17 -18.53 -23.33
N THR A 409 8.38 -19.76 -22.83
CA THR A 409 7.84 -20.98 -23.40
C THR A 409 7.13 -21.81 -22.34
N GLU A 410 6.26 -22.73 -22.75
CA GLU A 410 5.55 -23.62 -21.83
C GLU A 410 6.50 -24.44 -20.95
N ASP A 411 7.56 -25.02 -21.52
CA ASP A 411 8.56 -25.80 -20.79
C ASP A 411 9.27 -24.95 -19.73
N LYS A 412 9.68 -23.72 -20.08
CA LYS A 412 10.34 -22.82 -19.14
C LYS A 412 9.39 -22.37 -18.03
N LEU A 413 8.12 -22.11 -18.35
CA LEU A 413 7.10 -21.80 -17.35
C LEU A 413 6.86 -22.98 -16.41
N LYS A 414 6.85 -24.21 -16.91
CA LYS A 414 6.75 -25.41 -16.08
C LYS A 414 7.91 -25.47 -15.08
N ILE A 415 9.15 -25.27 -15.55
CA ILE A 415 10.34 -25.26 -14.69
C ILE A 415 10.22 -24.22 -13.55
N VAL A 416 9.90 -22.96 -13.90
CA VAL A 416 9.75 -21.90 -12.89
C VAL A 416 8.59 -22.19 -11.94
N ARG A 417 7.48 -22.71 -12.44
CA ARG A 417 6.29 -23.03 -11.65
C ARG A 417 6.56 -24.10 -10.61
N GLU A 418 7.24 -25.18 -11.01
CA GLU A 418 7.57 -26.29 -10.10
C GLU A 418 8.63 -25.85 -9.08
N SER A 419 9.72 -25.20 -9.52
CA SER A 419 10.76 -24.73 -8.61
C SER A 419 10.26 -23.67 -7.62
N ASP A 420 9.38 -22.74 -8.05
CA ASP A 420 8.76 -21.75 -7.18
C ASP A 420 7.83 -22.41 -6.14
N ALA A 421 7.12 -23.46 -6.51
CA ALA A 421 6.28 -24.21 -5.59
C ALA A 421 7.09 -24.88 -4.48
N ILE A 422 8.23 -25.51 -4.83
CA ILE A 422 9.17 -26.12 -3.87
C ILE A 422 9.73 -25.06 -2.93
N LEU A 423 10.21 -23.94 -3.48
CA LEU A 423 10.75 -22.84 -2.66
C LEU A 423 9.70 -22.37 -1.65
N ARG A 424 8.48 -22.12 -2.08
CA ARG A 424 7.39 -21.65 -1.20
C ARG A 424 7.02 -22.67 -0.13
N GLU A 425 7.01 -23.95 -0.46
CA GLU A 425 6.75 -25.01 0.49
C GLU A 425 7.84 -25.07 1.57
N GLU A 426 9.11 -25.02 1.20
CA GLU A 426 10.22 -25.10 2.16
C GLU A 426 10.34 -23.85 3.03
N ILE A 427 10.06 -22.66 2.49
CA ILE A 427 9.97 -21.42 3.29
C ILE A 427 8.83 -21.53 4.31
N LYS A 428 7.66 -22.08 3.92
CA LYS A 428 6.53 -22.32 4.83
C LYS A 428 6.87 -23.36 5.90
N ASN A 429 7.51 -24.46 5.52
CA ASN A 429 7.94 -25.51 6.45
C ASN A 429 8.98 -24.99 7.48
N ALA A 430 9.78 -24.01 7.09
CA ALA A 430 10.73 -23.34 7.96
C ALA A 430 10.11 -22.18 8.77
N SER A 431 8.82 -21.88 8.62
CA SER A 431 8.10 -20.77 9.27
C SER A 431 8.70 -19.39 9.00
N LEU A 432 9.27 -19.18 7.80
CA LEU A 432 9.92 -17.95 7.39
C LEU A 432 9.03 -17.02 6.52
N GLN A 433 7.81 -17.42 6.21
CA GLN A 433 6.94 -16.70 5.27
C GLN A 433 6.53 -15.29 5.75
N GLU A 434 6.52 -15.05 7.06
CA GLU A 434 6.19 -13.74 7.63
C GLU A 434 7.41 -12.82 7.74
N ASP A 435 8.62 -13.39 7.82
CA ASP A 435 9.88 -12.66 7.93
C ASP A 435 10.42 -12.18 6.58
N ILE A 436 10.01 -12.84 5.49
CA ILE A 436 10.49 -12.57 4.14
C ILE A 436 9.41 -11.84 3.34
N TRP A 437 9.70 -10.61 2.91
CA TRP A 437 8.78 -9.77 2.15
C TRP A 437 8.31 -10.41 0.84
N GLN A 438 9.29 -10.89 0.02
CA GLN A 438 9.02 -11.55 -1.24
C GLN A 438 10.11 -12.58 -1.54
N TYR A 439 9.72 -13.73 -2.05
CA TYR A 439 10.62 -14.81 -2.46
C TYR A 439 10.05 -15.56 -3.65
N PHE A 440 10.91 -15.93 -4.58
CA PHE A 440 10.54 -16.61 -5.82
C PHE A 440 11.75 -17.23 -6.49
N THR A 441 11.49 -18.09 -7.49
CA THR A 441 12.51 -18.60 -8.39
C THR A 441 12.48 -17.85 -9.72
N VAL A 442 13.64 -17.74 -10.34
CA VAL A 442 13.84 -17.14 -11.66
C VAL A 442 14.66 -18.08 -12.54
N LEU A 443 14.30 -18.16 -13.83
CA LEU A 443 15.04 -18.91 -14.83
C LEU A 443 15.86 -17.94 -15.70
N PRO A 444 17.15 -17.72 -15.41
CA PRO A 444 17.99 -16.74 -16.12
C PRO A 444 18.40 -17.18 -17.52
N GLY A 445 17.95 -18.36 -17.98
CA GLY A 445 18.30 -18.90 -19.31
C GLY A 445 19.70 -19.45 -19.42
N ILE A 446 20.48 -19.44 -18.34
CA ILE A 446 21.86 -19.98 -18.32
C ILE A 446 21.80 -21.48 -18.18
N ARG A 447 22.58 -22.18 -19.02
CA ARG A 447 22.82 -23.61 -18.90
C ARG A 447 24.24 -23.89 -18.40
N SER A 448 24.39 -24.92 -17.62
CA SER A 448 25.69 -25.34 -17.06
C SER A 448 25.89 -26.84 -17.16
N VAL A 449 27.15 -27.26 -17.11
CA VAL A 449 27.50 -28.65 -17.04
C VAL A 449 27.22 -29.20 -15.65
N GLY A 450 26.60 -30.36 -15.58
CA GLY A 450 26.37 -31.12 -14.37
C GLY A 450 26.70 -32.59 -14.56
N VAL A 451 26.68 -33.33 -13.48
CA VAL A 451 26.77 -34.80 -13.47
C VAL A 451 25.57 -35.30 -12.66
N MET A 452 24.66 -36.05 -13.29
CA MET A 452 23.51 -36.64 -12.67
C MET A 452 23.47 -38.14 -12.96
N GLY A 453 23.47 -38.94 -11.90
CA GLY A 453 23.85 -40.35 -12.05
C GLY A 453 25.26 -40.45 -12.63
N ASP A 454 25.54 -41.39 -13.49
CA ASP A 454 26.84 -41.55 -14.13
C ASP A 454 26.96 -40.76 -15.46
N GLY A 455 25.98 -39.88 -15.75
CA GLY A 455 25.89 -39.13 -17.01
C GLY A 455 26.22 -37.64 -16.86
N ARG A 456 26.88 -37.08 -17.87
CA ARG A 456 27.08 -35.62 -18.00
C ARG A 456 25.81 -34.98 -18.51
N THR A 457 25.34 -33.92 -17.83
CA THR A 457 24.17 -33.12 -18.21
C THR A 457 24.58 -31.72 -18.65
N TYR A 458 23.72 -31.05 -19.42
CA TYR A 458 23.86 -29.64 -19.77
C TYR A 458 22.47 -28.96 -19.66
N ASP A 459 22.13 -28.57 -18.43
CA ASP A 459 20.80 -28.16 -18.04
C ASP A 459 20.77 -26.75 -17.46
N TYR A 460 19.59 -26.26 -17.14
CA TYR A 460 19.35 -24.91 -16.67
C TYR A 460 19.83 -24.69 -15.22
N THR A 461 20.17 -23.44 -14.96
CA THR A 461 20.39 -22.90 -13.62
C THR A 461 19.13 -22.20 -13.16
N ILE A 462 18.68 -22.43 -11.93
CA ILE A 462 17.62 -21.68 -11.25
C ILE A 462 18.26 -20.67 -10.29
N GLY A 463 17.80 -19.42 -10.36
CA GLY A 463 18.07 -18.41 -9.35
C GLY A 463 16.98 -18.38 -8.29
N ILE A 464 17.37 -18.28 -7.03
CA ILE A 464 16.47 -17.97 -5.91
C ILE A 464 16.65 -16.50 -5.57
N ARG A 465 15.56 -15.74 -5.53
CA ARG A 465 15.49 -14.39 -5.01
C ARG A 465 14.61 -14.37 -3.78
N ALA A 466 15.14 -13.93 -2.65
CA ALA A 466 14.35 -13.70 -1.43
C ALA A 466 14.84 -12.40 -0.77
N VAL A 467 13.92 -11.52 -0.43
CA VAL A 467 14.24 -10.18 0.08
C VAL A 467 13.40 -9.83 1.31
N THR A 468 14.02 -9.07 2.20
CA THR A 468 13.35 -8.37 3.29
C THR A 468 13.19 -6.90 2.90
N SER A 469 12.02 -6.34 3.19
CA SER A 469 11.70 -4.93 2.93
C SER A 469 10.58 -4.48 3.84
N ILE A 470 10.42 -3.17 3.99
CA ILE A 470 9.30 -2.57 4.72
C ILE A 470 8.27 -2.02 3.73
N ASP A 471 8.74 -1.42 2.65
CA ASP A 471 7.91 -0.64 1.71
C ASP A 471 8.14 -1.01 0.23
N GLY A 472 9.09 -1.91 -0.04
CA GLY A 472 9.50 -2.28 -1.40
C GLY A 472 10.38 -1.24 -2.11
N MET A 473 10.62 -0.06 -1.52
CA MET A 473 11.50 0.98 -2.10
C MET A 473 12.97 0.58 -1.95
N THR A 474 13.33 0.13 -0.76
CA THR A 474 14.63 -0.48 -0.46
C THR A 474 14.42 -1.92 -0.01
N ALA A 475 15.36 -2.79 -0.33
CA ALA A 475 15.32 -4.18 0.08
C ALA A 475 16.73 -4.75 0.28
N ASP A 476 16.86 -5.66 1.21
CA ASP A 476 18.06 -6.47 1.36
C ASP A 476 17.73 -7.95 1.12
N PHE A 477 18.73 -8.77 0.81
CA PHE A 477 18.48 -10.20 0.67
C PHE A 477 18.12 -10.82 2.02
N ALA A 478 17.20 -11.78 2.01
CA ALA A 478 16.81 -12.50 3.22
C ALA A 478 17.93 -13.46 3.63
N GLN A 479 18.28 -13.48 4.93
CA GLN A 479 19.30 -14.40 5.46
C GLN A 479 18.67 -15.77 5.79
N ILE A 480 18.40 -16.56 4.75
CA ILE A 480 17.89 -17.92 4.89
C ILE A 480 19.04 -18.83 5.34
N SER A 481 18.78 -19.71 6.32
CA SER A 481 19.81 -20.64 6.81
C SER A 481 20.28 -21.60 5.70
N TRP A 482 21.57 -21.98 5.75
CA TRP A 482 22.16 -22.90 4.80
C TRP A 482 21.46 -24.25 4.73
N ASP A 483 20.92 -24.74 5.85
CA ASP A 483 20.16 -26.00 5.90
C ASP A 483 18.89 -25.92 5.06
N VAL A 484 18.15 -24.81 5.17
CA VAL A 484 16.93 -24.58 4.38
C VAL A 484 17.28 -24.40 2.90
N LEU A 485 18.31 -23.59 2.59
CA LEU A 485 18.79 -23.41 1.20
C LEU A 485 19.27 -24.72 0.59
N SER A 486 20.00 -25.55 1.34
CA SER A 486 20.45 -26.87 0.90
C SER A 486 19.27 -27.78 0.57
N LYS A 487 18.25 -27.80 1.43
CA LYS A 487 17.03 -28.60 1.22
C LYS A 487 16.27 -28.14 -0.03
N ILE A 488 16.09 -26.82 -0.19
CA ILE A 488 15.45 -26.23 -1.38
C ILE A 488 16.22 -26.63 -2.65
N SER A 489 17.55 -26.47 -2.63
CA SER A 489 18.41 -26.80 -3.78
C SER A 489 18.31 -28.27 -4.15
N THR A 490 18.38 -29.17 -3.17
CA THR A 490 18.29 -30.62 -3.40
C THR A 490 16.93 -30.97 -4.01
N ARG A 491 15.85 -30.49 -3.42
CA ARG A 491 14.49 -30.76 -3.93
C ARG A 491 14.27 -30.21 -5.34
N ILE A 492 14.75 -28.99 -5.63
CA ILE A 492 14.61 -28.40 -6.98
C ILE A 492 15.33 -29.25 -8.02
N VAL A 493 16.56 -29.73 -7.72
CA VAL A 493 17.33 -30.57 -8.64
C VAL A 493 16.71 -31.95 -8.81
N ASP A 494 16.17 -32.53 -7.75
CA ASP A 494 15.62 -33.89 -7.75
C ASP A 494 14.19 -33.96 -8.35
N GLU A 495 13.38 -32.92 -8.12
CA GLU A 495 11.94 -32.92 -8.45
C GLU A 495 11.60 -32.15 -9.74
N CYS A 496 12.52 -31.26 -10.22
CA CYS A 496 12.28 -30.48 -11.45
C CYS A 496 13.17 -30.97 -12.58
N ASP A 497 12.55 -31.30 -13.71
CA ASP A 497 13.26 -31.70 -14.93
C ASP A 497 14.17 -30.58 -15.45
N HIS A 498 15.31 -30.95 -16.05
CA HIS A 498 16.21 -30.02 -16.74
C HIS A 498 16.87 -28.94 -15.87
N ILE A 499 17.06 -29.20 -14.58
CA ILE A 499 17.80 -28.33 -13.66
C ILE A 499 18.96 -29.10 -13.05
N ASN A 500 20.17 -28.54 -13.13
CA ASN A 500 21.37 -29.13 -12.51
C ASN A 500 22.10 -28.15 -11.57
N ARG A 501 21.56 -26.91 -11.38
CA ARG A 501 22.21 -25.91 -10.54
C ARG A 501 21.19 -24.94 -9.95
N VAL A 502 21.40 -24.59 -8.67
CA VAL A 502 20.65 -23.56 -7.96
C VAL A 502 21.63 -22.51 -7.44
N VAL A 503 21.30 -21.23 -7.59
CA VAL A 503 22.05 -20.08 -7.09
C VAL A 503 21.16 -19.18 -6.27
N TYR A 504 21.75 -18.45 -5.31
CA TYR A 504 21.02 -17.48 -4.46
C TYR A 504 21.48 -16.06 -4.77
N ASP A 505 20.54 -15.17 -5.08
CA ASP A 505 20.80 -13.76 -5.35
C ASP A 505 20.88 -12.97 -4.05
N ILE A 506 22.09 -12.49 -3.71
CA ILE A 506 22.41 -11.74 -2.48
C ILE A 506 22.55 -10.23 -2.73
N THR A 507 21.99 -9.71 -3.82
CA THR A 507 22.10 -8.30 -4.17
C THR A 507 20.99 -7.48 -3.52
N SER A 508 21.34 -6.37 -2.88
CA SER A 508 20.39 -5.42 -2.29
C SER A 508 19.68 -4.56 -3.35
N LYS A 509 18.58 -3.94 -2.98
CA LYS A 509 17.92 -2.88 -3.77
C LYS A 509 18.05 -1.54 -3.02
N PRO A 510 18.69 -0.48 -3.60
CA PRO A 510 19.53 -0.55 -4.80
C PRO A 510 20.81 -1.35 -4.59
N PRO A 511 21.60 -1.72 -5.62
CA PRO A 511 21.47 -1.31 -7.02
C PRO A 511 20.52 -2.17 -7.86
N SER A 512 20.18 -3.40 -7.43
CA SER A 512 19.25 -4.25 -8.18
C SER A 512 17.78 -3.86 -7.93
N THR A 513 16.87 -4.47 -8.69
CA THR A 513 15.43 -4.49 -8.40
C THR A 513 15.05 -5.75 -7.62
N ILE A 514 13.81 -5.85 -7.16
CA ILE A 514 13.33 -7.09 -6.52
C ILE A 514 13.10 -8.15 -7.59
N GLU A 515 12.23 -7.89 -8.58
CA GLU A 515 12.08 -8.76 -9.76
C GLU A 515 13.28 -8.58 -10.70
N TRP A 516 13.60 -9.59 -11.47
CA TRP A 516 14.74 -9.57 -12.41
C TRP A 516 14.38 -8.93 -13.76
N GLU A 517 13.09 -8.96 -14.16
CA GLU A 517 12.55 -8.27 -15.34
C GLU A 517 11.41 -7.33 -15.02
#